data_55be00b6ed557fd33d0d3ed59882b84d
#
_entry.id   55be00b6ed557fd33d0d3ed59882b84d
#
_cell.length_a   1.000
_cell.length_b   1.000
_cell.length_c   1.000
_cell.angle_alpha   90.00
_cell.angle_beta   90.00
_cell.angle_gamma   90.00
#
_symmetry.space_group_name_H-M   'P 1'
#
loop_
_entity.id
_entity.type
_entity.pdbx_description
1 polymer ?
#
loop_
_entity_poly.entity_id
_entity_poly.type
_entity_poly.pdbx_seq_one_letter_code
_entity_poly.pdbx_strand_id
1 'polypeptide(L)'
;LEALLNFQTLISSSTDLPIANASLLDEATAAAEAMTMFYNATKSKDKKTFLVSKNCHPQTIDVLKTRSEPLDIQLIIQDEKELAFDGTEFGMLLQYPHTDGNLCDYTELIKEAKNKNIYTCLATDLLALSILKTPGEMSADAAVGNAQRFGVPLGYGGPHAAFFATTDEFKRKIPGRIIGVSNDSHGNRALRMALQTREQHIRREKATSNICTSQVLLAIMSSMYAVYNGPKKIRHIAQTVNRQCNQLAESLLASGIDLFHKRFFDTIRFKPKNDWEPLAENAKFNFREYDDGSVGVTIDEDCLL
;
A
#
# COMPACT_ATOMS: atom_id res chain seq x y z
N LEU A 1 9.96 15.51 -15.50
CA LEU A 1 10.81 14.75 -14.56
C LEU A 1 10.75 15.35 -13.15
N GLU A 2 10.77 16.66 -13.01
CA GLU A 2 10.72 17.33 -11.69
C GLU A 2 9.47 16.95 -10.88
N ALA A 3 8.29 16.96 -11.49
CA ALA A 3 7.05 16.56 -10.83
C ALA A 3 7.09 15.08 -10.37
N LEU A 4 7.76 14.20 -11.12
CA LEU A 4 7.96 12.81 -10.71
C LEU A 4 8.99 12.67 -9.58
N LEU A 5 10.01 13.53 -9.54
CA LEU A 5 10.91 13.62 -8.41
C LEU A 5 10.18 14.07 -7.14
N ASN A 6 9.26 15.04 -7.28
CA ASN A 6 8.39 15.46 -6.18
C ASN A 6 7.50 14.32 -5.67
N PHE A 7 6.94 13.51 -6.57
CA PHE A 7 6.18 12.32 -6.20
C PHE A 7 7.05 11.31 -5.41
N GLN A 8 8.27 11.01 -5.88
CA GLN A 8 9.20 10.14 -5.14
C GLN A 8 9.51 10.67 -3.75
N THR A 9 9.73 11.99 -3.63
CA THR A 9 9.99 12.65 -2.35
C THR A 9 8.77 12.55 -1.42
N LEU A 10 7.57 12.77 -1.95
CA LEU A 10 6.32 12.59 -1.21
C LEU A 10 6.22 11.18 -0.64
N ILE A 11 6.41 10.16 -1.48
CA ILE A 11 6.30 8.76 -1.05
C ILE A 11 7.36 8.40 -0.01
N SER A 12 8.63 8.78 -0.25
CA SER A 12 9.71 8.53 0.71
C SER A 12 9.43 9.20 2.07
N SER A 13 8.96 10.44 2.06
CA SER A 13 8.64 11.17 3.31
C SER A 13 7.43 10.59 4.03
N SER A 14 6.42 10.11 3.30
CA SER A 14 5.19 9.55 3.90
C SER A 14 5.40 8.15 4.47
N THR A 15 6.30 7.37 3.87
CA THR A 15 6.58 5.98 4.28
C THR A 15 7.77 5.85 5.24
N ASP A 16 8.56 6.92 5.40
CA ASP A 16 9.86 6.92 6.09
C ASP A 16 10.83 5.87 5.52
N LEU A 17 10.77 5.66 4.21
CA LEU A 17 11.68 4.78 3.47
C LEU A 17 12.49 5.60 2.46
N PRO A 18 13.82 5.42 2.37
CA PRO A 18 14.69 6.36 1.66
C PRO A 18 14.58 6.34 0.13
N ILE A 19 14.07 5.26 -0.45
CA ILE A 19 13.99 5.08 -1.90
C ILE A 19 12.55 4.87 -2.32
N ALA A 20 12.06 5.67 -3.27
CA ALA A 20 10.76 5.49 -3.89
C ALA A 20 10.90 5.55 -5.42
N ASN A 21 10.02 4.84 -6.13
CA ASN A 21 9.94 4.90 -7.58
C ASN A 21 9.01 6.03 -8.09
N ALA A 22 9.04 6.26 -9.39
CA ALA A 22 8.22 7.28 -10.05
C ALA A 22 6.87 6.71 -10.53
N SER A 23 6.22 5.92 -9.69
CA SER A 23 4.96 5.22 -9.79
C SER A 23 4.98 3.82 -10.42
N LEU A 24 3.91 3.08 -10.16
CA LEU A 24 3.54 1.83 -10.79
C LEU A 24 2.07 1.88 -11.26
N LEU A 25 1.56 0.75 -11.76
CA LEU A 25 0.22 0.64 -12.35
C LEU A 25 -0.87 0.76 -11.25
N ASP A 26 -0.86 -0.18 -10.31
CA ASP A 26 -1.81 -0.28 -9.19
C ASP A 26 -1.16 -0.95 -7.97
N GLU A 27 -1.85 -0.91 -6.82
CA GLU A 27 -1.36 -1.45 -5.56
C GLU A 27 -1.08 -2.95 -5.64
N ALA A 28 -1.98 -3.71 -6.26
CA ALA A 28 -1.85 -5.15 -6.36
C ALA A 28 -0.62 -5.56 -7.17
N THR A 29 -0.36 -4.86 -8.28
CA THR A 29 0.86 -5.02 -9.07
C THR A 29 2.10 -4.63 -8.27
N ALA A 30 2.04 -3.53 -7.51
CA ALA A 30 3.15 -3.11 -6.66
C ALA A 30 3.48 -4.16 -5.58
N ALA A 31 2.46 -4.77 -4.97
CA ALA A 31 2.62 -5.87 -4.02
C ALA A 31 3.25 -7.12 -4.65
N ALA A 32 2.83 -7.48 -5.86
CA ALA A 32 3.41 -8.59 -6.61
C ALA A 32 4.86 -8.32 -7.04
N GLU A 33 5.19 -7.08 -7.36
CA GLU A 33 6.57 -6.67 -7.60
C GLU A 33 7.43 -6.73 -6.34
N ALA A 34 6.87 -6.42 -5.15
CA ALA A 34 7.57 -6.58 -3.87
C ALA A 34 7.90 -8.07 -3.61
N MET A 35 6.94 -8.96 -3.83
CA MET A 35 7.16 -10.40 -3.74
C MET A 35 8.30 -10.84 -4.67
N THR A 36 8.26 -10.43 -5.93
CA THR A 36 9.29 -10.77 -6.92
C THR A 36 10.66 -10.19 -6.55
N MET A 37 10.70 -8.96 -6.06
CA MET A 37 11.93 -8.29 -5.61
C MET A 37 12.58 -9.06 -4.45
N PHE A 38 11.79 -9.46 -3.45
CA PHE A 38 12.28 -10.22 -2.30
C PHE A 38 12.75 -11.61 -2.68
N TYR A 39 12.00 -12.30 -3.56
CA TYR A 39 12.40 -13.59 -4.09
C TYR A 39 13.77 -13.53 -4.77
N ASN A 40 13.97 -12.54 -5.65
CA ASN A 40 15.24 -12.31 -6.34
C ASN A 40 16.37 -11.79 -5.42
N ALA A 41 16.04 -11.26 -4.26
CA ALA A 41 17.01 -10.81 -3.27
C ALA A 41 17.48 -11.94 -2.35
N THR A 42 16.65 -12.95 -2.18
CA THR A 42 16.89 -14.08 -1.30
C THR A 42 18.06 -14.92 -1.81
N LYS A 43 19.02 -15.21 -0.91
CA LYS A 43 20.23 -15.98 -1.22
C LYS A 43 19.99 -17.49 -1.23
N SER A 44 19.06 -17.97 -0.43
CA SER A 44 18.74 -19.40 -0.31
C SER A 44 17.69 -19.79 -1.35
N LYS A 45 18.02 -20.76 -2.19
CA LYS A 45 17.10 -21.31 -3.20
C LYS A 45 15.99 -22.18 -2.59
N ASP A 46 16.13 -22.58 -1.33
CA ASP A 46 15.17 -23.41 -0.63
C ASP A 46 14.01 -22.59 -0.04
N LYS A 47 14.19 -21.27 0.06
CA LYS A 47 13.14 -20.35 0.49
C LYS A 47 12.23 -20.02 -0.68
N LYS A 48 11.06 -20.65 -0.72
CA LYS A 48 10.05 -20.47 -1.78
C LYS A 48 8.69 -20.01 -1.29
N THR A 49 8.55 -19.82 0.03
CA THR A 49 7.27 -19.42 0.63
C THR A 49 7.19 -17.91 0.77
N PHE A 50 6.05 -17.34 0.35
CA PHE A 50 5.68 -15.96 0.59
C PHE A 50 4.40 -15.91 1.41
N LEU A 51 4.46 -15.28 2.58
CA LEU A 51 3.33 -15.15 3.49
C LEU A 51 2.49 -13.92 3.12
N VAL A 52 1.18 -14.07 3.13
CA VAL A 52 0.25 -12.98 2.84
C VAL A 52 -0.80 -12.92 3.94
N SER A 53 -0.96 -11.76 4.57
CA SER A 53 -2.08 -11.57 5.47
C SER A 53 -3.41 -11.74 4.73
N LYS A 54 -4.33 -12.56 5.28
CA LYS A 54 -5.69 -12.68 4.75
C LYS A 54 -6.47 -11.37 4.78
N ASN A 55 -5.98 -10.40 5.57
CA ASN A 55 -6.55 -9.08 5.73
C ASN A 55 -6.05 -8.06 4.68
N CYS A 56 -5.27 -8.51 3.69
CA CYS A 56 -5.00 -7.74 2.47
C CYS A 56 -6.27 -7.58 1.62
N HIS A 57 -6.28 -6.60 0.74
CA HIS A 57 -7.37 -6.45 -0.22
C HIS A 57 -7.49 -7.70 -1.10
N PRO A 58 -8.71 -8.23 -1.34
CA PRO A 58 -8.90 -9.44 -2.14
C PRO A 58 -8.24 -9.36 -3.52
N GLN A 59 -8.33 -8.22 -4.19
CA GLN A 59 -7.72 -7.98 -5.50
C GLN A 59 -6.19 -8.12 -5.44
N THR A 60 -5.56 -7.65 -4.37
CA THR A 60 -4.11 -7.79 -4.16
C THR A 60 -3.74 -9.26 -4.01
N ILE A 61 -4.50 -10.01 -3.23
CA ILE A 61 -4.29 -11.46 -3.04
C ILE A 61 -4.40 -12.20 -4.38
N ASP A 62 -5.40 -11.88 -5.21
CA ASP A 62 -5.60 -12.56 -6.49
C ASP A 62 -4.51 -12.27 -7.52
N VAL A 63 -3.99 -11.04 -7.56
CA VAL A 63 -2.82 -10.70 -8.38
C VAL A 63 -1.57 -11.44 -7.89
N LEU A 64 -1.37 -11.53 -6.57
CA LEU A 64 -0.26 -12.31 -6.01
C LEU A 64 -0.32 -13.79 -6.41
N LYS A 65 -1.49 -14.42 -6.35
CA LYS A 65 -1.69 -15.81 -6.82
C LYS A 65 -1.26 -15.95 -8.28
N THR A 66 -1.77 -15.08 -9.15
CA THR A 66 -1.44 -15.10 -10.57
C THR A 66 0.06 -14.92 -10.84
N ARG A 67 0.73 -14.05 -10.08
CA ARG A 67 2.13 -13.72 -10.27
C ARG A 67 3.10 -14.71 -9.60
N SER A 68 2.66 -15.45 -8.59
CA SER A 68 3.46 -16.45 -7.89
C SER A 68 3.58 -17.77 -8.67
N GLU A 69 2.52 -18.16 -9.37
CA GLU A 69 2.43 -19.44 -10.08
C GLU A 69 3.60 -19.68 -11.07
N PRO A 70 3.90 -18.78 -12.04
CA PRO A 70 4.98 -19.00 -12.98
C PRO A 70 6.39 -18.96 -12.36
N LEU A 71 6.52 -18.50 -11.13
CA LEU A 71 7.78 -18.43 -10.39
C LEU A 71 7.96 -19.60 -9.41
N ASP A 72 7.00 -20.52 -9.35
CA ASP A 72 6.97 -21.64 -8.38
C ASP A 72 7.11 -21.13 -6.93
N ILE A 73 6.46 -19.98 -6.64
CA ILE A 73 6.39 -19.42 -5.29
C ILE A 73 5.15 -19.95 -4.59
N GLN A 74 5.34 -20.54 -3.43
CA GLN A 74 4.24 -20.99 -2.58
C GLN A 74 3.67 -19.80 -1.80
N LEU A 75 2.39 -19.45 -2.05
CA LEU A 75 1.68 -18.47 -1.24
C LEU A 75 0.99 -19.15 -0.05
N ILE A 76 1.22 -18.63 1.15
CA ILE A 76 0.46 -18.98 2.34
C ILE A 76 -0.33 -17.76 2.78
N ILE A 77 -1.67 -17.87 2.69
CA ILE A 77 -2.61 -16.78 3.04
C ILE A 77 -3.26 -17.16 4.36
N GLN A 78 -2.96 -16.38 5.42
CA GLN A 78 -3.49 -16.67 6.76
C GLN A 78 -3.58 -15.40 7.62
N ASP A 79 -4.20 -15.52 8.78
CA ASP A 79 -4.24 -14.44 9.77
C ASP A 79 -2.81 -14.15 10.26
N GLU A 80 -2.44 -12.89 10.39
CA GLU A 80 -1.11 -12.49 10.86
C GLU A 80 -0.82 -12.95 12.30
N LYS A 81 -1.85 -13.24 13.10
CA LYS A 81 -1.72 -13.80 14.44
C LYS A 81 -1.35 -15.30 14.43
N GLU A 82 -1.58 -15.97 13.31
CA GLU A 82 -1.31 -17.38 13.10
C GLU A 82 -0.01 -17.61 12.31
N LEU A 83 0.67 -16.52 11.89
CA LEU A 83 1.92 -16.60 11.16
C LEU A 83 2.99 -17.30 12.00
N ALA A 84 3.43 -18.45 11.53
CA ALA A 84 4.55 -19.18 12.08
C ALA A 84 5.66 -19.26 11.02
N PHE A 85 6.89 -19.05 11.43
CA PHE A 85 8.03 -19.06 10.55
C PHE A 85 8.79 -20.38 10.69
N ASP A 86 8.75 -21.23 9.66
CA ASP A 86 9.40 -22.56 9.63
C ASP A 86 10.77 -22.56 8.93
N GLY A 87 11.15 -21.43 8.33
CA GLY A 87 12.43 -21.22 7.63
C GLY A 87 12.37 -21.35 6.12
N THR A 88 11.22 -21.69 5.55
CA THR A 88 11.00 -21.73 4.09
C THR A 88 10.61 -20.37 3.50
N GLU A 89 10.27 -19.41 4.34
CA GLU A 89 9.79 -18.09 3.94
C GLU A 89 10.95 -17.18 3.52
N PHE A 90 10.73 -16.47 2.41
CA PHE A 90 11.64 -15.41 1.99
C PHE A 90 11.07 -14.01 2.25
N GLY A 91 9.75 -13.90 2.38
CA GLY A 91 9.11 -12.60 2.60
C GLY A 91 7.66 -12.71 2.99
N MET A 92 7.08 -11.58 3.38
CA MET A 92 5.65 -11.45 3.70
C MET A 92 5.07 -10.11 3.28
N LEU A 93 3.75 -10.12 3.03
CA LEU A 93 2.92 -8.93 2.80
C LEU A 93 1.89 -8.80 3.92
N LEU A 94 1.84 -7.63 4.53
CA LEU A 94 0.86 -7.24 5.53
C LEU A 94 0.09 -6.01 5.05
N GLN A 95 -1.19 -5.89 5.43
CA GLN A 95 -2.05 -4.75 5.10
C GLN A 95 -2.16 -3.80 6.28
N TYR A 96 -2.00 -2.49 6.05
CA TYR A 96 -2.03 -1.47 7.09
C TYR A 96 -2.60 -0.13 6.58
N PRO A 97 -3.84 0.24 6.96
CA PRO A 97 -4.86 -0.55 7.69
C PRO A 97 -5.32 -1.81 6.94
N HIS A 98 -5.95 -2.76 7.67
CA HIS A 98 -6.57 -3.94 7.07
C HIS A 98 -7.70 -3.58 6.10
N THR A 99 -8.05 -4.51 5.23
CA THR A 99 -9.18 -4.36 4.29
C THR A 99 -10.54 -4.16 4.99
N ASP A 100 -10.66 -4.57 6.24
CA ASP A 100 -11.86 -4.40 7.09
C ASP A 100 -11.72 -3.27 8.13
N GLY A 101 -10.66 -2.47 7.99
CA GLY A 101 -10.41 -1.28 8.80
C GLY A 101 -9.56 -1.48 10.05
N ASN A 102 -9.29 -2.72 10.48
CA ASN A 102 -8.51 -2.96 11.69
C ASN A 102 -7.10 -2.34 11.60
N LEU A 103 -6.61 -1.82 12.73
CA LEU A 103 -5.26 -1.29 12.88
C LEU A 103 -4.43 -2.17 13.81
N CYS A 104 -3.35 -2.71 13.27
CA CYS A 104 -2.37 -3.52 14.01
C CYS A 104 -0.98 -2.84 13.98
N ASP A 105 -0.29 -2.80 15.11
CA ASP A 105 1.15 -2.45 15.13
C ASP A 105 1.97 -3.70 14.82
N TYR A 106 2.66 -3.70 13.71
CA TYR A 106 3.45 -4.84 13.22
C TYR A 106 4.90 -4.81 13.66
N THR A 107 5.31 -3.87 14.52
CA THR A 107 6.71 -3.68 14.90
C THR A 107 7.38 -4.96 15.40
N GLU A 108 6.74 -5.69 16.30
CA GLU A 108 7.33 -6.91 16.86
C GLU A 108 7.33 -8.08 15.85
N LEU A 109 6.28 -8.21 15.04
CA LEU A 109 6.21 -9.22 13.99
C LEU A 109 7.30 -8.99 12.91
N ILE A 110 7.50 -7.74 12.50
CA ILE A 110 8.55 -7.37 11.54
C ILE A 110 9.93 -7.64 12.12
N LYS A 111 10.14 -7.33 13.38
CA LYS A 111 11.40 -7.61 14.07
C LYS A 111 11.69 -9.11 14.16
N GLU A 112 10.68 -9.93 14.47
CA GLU A 112 10.83 -11.38 14.46
C GLU A 112 11.15 -11.91 13.06
N ALA A 113 10.43 -11.47 12.03
CA ALA A 113 10.68 -11.84 10.65
C ALA A 113 12.11 -11.49 10.21
N LYS A 114 12.57 -10.29 10.57
CA LYS A 114 13.92 -9.82 10.25
C LYS A 114 15.01 -10.69 10.90
N ASN A 115 14.81 -11.13 12.13
CA ASN A 115 15.73 -12.05 12.81
C ASN A 115 15.83 -13.43 12.11
N LYS A 116 14.81 -13.79 11.34
CA LYS A 116 14.74 -15.03 10.53
C LYS A 116 15.11 -14.80 9.05
N ASN A 117 15.59 -13.61 8.70
CA ASN A 117 15.89 -13.21 7.32
C ASN A 117 14.69 -13.36 6.39
N ILE A 118 13.53 -12.87 6.83
CA ILE A 118 12.29 -12.79 6.09
C ILE A 118 12.03 -11.31 5.81
N TYR A 119 11.94 -10.94 4.54
CA TYR A 119 11.65 -9.56 4.12
C TYR A 119 10.18 -9.20 4.34
N THR A 120 9.91 -7.94 4.64
CA THR A 120 8.57 -7.48 4.98
C THR A 120 8.13 -6.31 4.11
N CYS A 121 6.92 -6.43 3.56
CA CYS A 121 6.26 -5.35 2.81
C CYS A 121 4.95 -4.97 3.50
N LEU A 122 4.71 -3.68 3.68
CA LEU A 122 3.42 -3.15 4.12
C LEU A 122 2.66 -2.57 2.93
N ALA A 123 1.47 -3.08 2.65
CA ALA A 123 0.50 -2.42 1.77
C ALA A 123 -0.25 -1.38 2.61
N THR A 124 -0.22 -0.10 2.21
CA THR A 124 -0.63 0.99 3.10
C THR A 124 -1.29 2.16 2.39
N ASP A 125 -1.99 2.98 3.15
CA ASP A 125 -2.69 4.20 2.72
C ASP A 125 -1.90 5.45 3.12
N LEU A 126 -1.55 6.30 2.14
CA LEU A 126 -0.77 7.52 2.36
C LEU A 126 -1.46 8.54 3.30
N LEU A 127 -2.78 8.63 3.26
CA LEU A 127 -3.51 9.54 4.14
C LEU A 127 -3.45 9.04 5.58
N ALA A 128 -3.66 7.74 5.80
CA ALA A 128 -3.52 7.10 7.10
C ALA A 128 -2.12 7.32 7.70
N LEU A 129 -1.07 7.19 6.90
CA LEU A 129 0.32 7.40 7.34
C LEU A 129 0.61 8.82 7.83
N SER A 130 -0.22 9.80 7.47
CA SER A 130 -0.03 11.17 7.99
C SER A 130 -0.29 11.32 9.50
N ILE A 131 -0.96 10.32 10.12
CA ILE A 131 -1.26 10.28 11.57
C ILE A 131 -0.92 8.94 12.23
N LEU A 132 -0.62 7.91 11.46
CA LEU A 132 -0.24 6.59 11.97
C LEU A 132 1.29 6.41 11.91
N LYS A 133 1.77 5.37 12.58
CA LYS A 133 3.18 4.95 12.51
C LYS A 133 3.53 4.51 11.09
N THR A 134 4.66 4.97 10.60
CA THR A 134 5.07 4.70 9.22
C THR A 134 5.70 3.31 9.05
N PRO A 135 5.74 2.76 7.82
CA PRO A 135 6.48 1.53 7.52
C PRO A 135 7.95 1.58 7.93
N GLY A 136 8.63 2.71 7.72
CA GLY A 136 10.03 2.91 8.12
C GLY A 136 10.21 2.86 9.64
N GLU A 137 9.33 3.51 10.41
CA GLU A 137 9.33 3.44 11.88
C GLU A 137 9.09 2.02 12.41
N MET A 138 8.31 1.19 11.69
CA MET A 138 8.14 -0.23 11.98
C MET A 138 9.30 -1.09 11.47
N SER A 139 10.28 -0.49 10.77
CA SER A 139 11.42 -1.18 10.15
C SER A 139 11.05 -2.15 9.02
N ALA A 140 9.97 -1.91 8.29
CA ALA A 140 9.63 -2.69 7.10
C ALA A 140 10.69 -2.50 5.98
N ASP A 141 10.87 -3.51 5.13
CA ASP A 141 11.82 -3.46 4.02
C ASP A 141 11.25 -2.77 2.79
N ALA A 142 9.93 -2.81 2.62
CA ALA A 142 9.22 -2.10 1.57
C ALA A 142 7.83 -1.66 2.02
N ALA A 143 7.30 -0.67 1.32
CA ALA A 143 5.92 -0.22 1.40
C ALA A 143 5.35 -0.04 0.00
N VAL A 144 4.11 -0.46 -0.18
CA VAL A 144 3.34 -0.33 -1.43
C VAL A 144 1.95 0.23 -1.12
N GLY A 145 1.28 0.70 -2.14
CA GLY A 145 -0.08 1.21 -2.03
C GLY A 145 -0.44 2.02 -3.26
N ASN A 146 -1.52 2.79 -3.19
CA ASN A 146 -1.87 3.74 -4.24
C ASN A 146 -2.02 5.16 -3.69
N ALA A 147 -1.87 6.14 -4.57
CA ALA A 147 -1.95 7.55 -4.24
C ALA A 147 -3.32 8.18 -4.56
N GLN A 148 -4.36 7.38 -4.79
CA GLN A 148 -5.69 7.85 -5.20
C GLN A 148 -6.27 8.86 -4.23
N ARG A 149 -6.07 8.66 -2.93
CA ARG A 149 -6.56 9.58 -1.88
C ARG A 149 -5.96 10.98 -1.92
N PHE A 150 -4.94 11.17 -2.76
CA PHE A 150 -4.33 12.46 -2.98
C PHE A 150 -4.83 13.07 -4.29
N GLY A 151 -6.13 13.38 -4.33
CA GLY A 151 -6.79 14.15 -5.37
C GLY A 151 -7.04 13.43 -6.70
N VAL A 152 -6.94 12.10 -6.75
CA VAL A 152 -7.28 11.34 -7.95
C VAL A 152 -8.73 10.87 -7.84
N PRO A 153 -9.62 11.20 -8.79
CA PRO A 153 -11.02 10.82 -8.74
C PRO A 153 -11.18 9.29 -8.84
N LEU A 154 -12.25 8.76 -8.23
CA LEU A 154 -12.56 7.32 -8.25
C LEU A 154 -12.77 6.77 -9.68
N GLY A 155 -13.40 7.56 -10.58
CA GLY A 155 -13.53 7.25 -11.99
C GLY A 155 -14.12 5.88 -12.30
N TYR A 156 -15.08 5.40 -11.51
CA TYR A 156 -15.67 4.05 -11.61
C TYR A 156 -14.63 2.91 -11.55
N GLY A 157 -13.66 2.99 -10.64
CA GLY A 157 -12.54 2.07 -10.58
C GLY A 157 -11.44 2.39 -11.61
N GLY A 158 -11.42 3.62 -12.11
CA GLY A 158 -10.44 4.11 -13.07
C GLY A 158 -9.01 4.13 -12.55
N PRO A 159 -8.04 4.51 -13.39
CA PRO A 159 -6.63 4.36 -13.06
C PRO A 159 -6.22 5.25 -11.88
N HIS A 160 -5.27 4.76 -11.09
CA HIS A 160 -4.64 5.47 -9.99
C HIS A 160 -3.14 5.13 -9.96
N ALA A 161 -2.32 6.04 -9.43
CA ALA A 161 -0.89 5.82 -9.32
C ALA A 161 -0.58 4.96 -8.10
N ALA A 162 -0.01 3.78 -8.33
CA ALA A 162 0.60 3.03 -7.24
C ALA A 162 1.98 3.61 -6.89
N PHE A 163 2.41 3.37 -5.67
CA PHE A 163 3.75 3.67 -5.21
C PHE A 163 4.47 2.41 -4.72
N PHE A 164 5.77 2.52 -4.73
CA PHE A 164 6.69 1.54 -4.16
C PHE A 164 7.83 2.29 -3.46
N ALA A 165 7.99 2.06 -2.17
CA ALA A 165 9.10 2.57 -1.40
C ALA A 165 9.88 1.43 -0.76
N THR A 166 11.19 1.61 -0.53
CA THR A 166 12.03 0.57 0.04
C THR A 166 13.29 1.13 0.69
N THR A 167 14.03 0.28 1.38
CA THR A 167 15.32 0.61 1.98
C THR A 167 16.43 0.75 0.92
N ASP A 168 17.55 1.35 1.30
CA ASP A 168 18.70 1.56 0.39
C ASP A 168 19.30 0.23 -0.12
N GLU A 169 19.13 -0.87 0.61
CA GLU A 169 19.55 -2.21 0.20
C GLU A 169 18.97 -2.62 -1.16
N PHE A 170 17.69 -2.25 -1.41
CA PHE A 170 16.97 -2.65 -2.61
C PHE A 170 17.02 -1.63 -3.75
N LYS A 171 17.73 -0.51 -3.64
CA LYS A 171 17.77 0.55 -4.66
C LYS A 171 18.11 0.08 -6.07
N ARG A 172 18.85 -1.03 -6.20
CA ARG A 172 19.20 -1.64 -7.51
C ARG A 172 18.26 -2.75 -7.92
N LYS A 173 17.26 -3.08 -7.10
CA LYS A 173 16.29 -4.16 -7.33
C LYS A 173 14.85 -3.66 -7.36
N ILE A 174 14.59 -2.44 -6.90
CA ILE A 174 13.27 -1.82 -6.90
C ILE A 174 12.67 -1.80 -8.32
N PRO A 175 11.38 -2.17 -8.50
CA PRO A 175 10.71 -2.09 -9.80
C PRO A 175 10.40 -0.63 -10.18
N GLY A 176 10.12 -0.41 -11.46
CA GLY A 176 9.73 0.88 -12.00
C GLY A 176 10.89 1.86 -12.15
N ARG A 177 10.57 3.03 -12.65
CA ARG A 177 11.54 4.09 -12.95
C ARG A 177 11.90 4.90 -11.72
N ILE A 178 13.13 5.39 -11.69
CA ILE A 178 13.63 6.32 -10.68
C ILE A 178 14.15 7.56 -11.38
N ILE A 179 13.70 8.72 -10.94
CA ILE A 179 14.24 10.01 -11.36
C ILE A 179 15.36 10.39 -10.40
N GLY A 180 16.49 10.78 -10.95
CA GLY A 180 17.65 11.24 -10.18
C GLY A 180 18.12 12.59 -10.64
N VAL A 181 18.85 13.27 -9.75
CA VAL A 181 19.52 14.54 -10.01
C VAL A 181 20.94 14.28 -10.49
N SER A 182 21.35 14.97 -11.54
CA SER A 182 22.67 14.89 -12.15
C SER A 182 23.09 16.29 -12.61
N ASN A 183 24.23 16.39 -13.25
CA ASN A 183 24.65 17.58 -13.99
C ASN A 183 24.70 17.30 -15.48
N ASP A 184 24.40 18.34 -16.28
CA ASP A 184 24.61 18.31 -17.74
C ASP A 184 26.08 18.48 -18.11
N SER A 185 26.38 18.51 -19.42
CA SER A 185 27.75 18.71 -19.93
C SER A 185 28.34 20.08 -19.61
N HIS A 186 27.51 21.04 -19.21
CA HIS A 186 27.92 22.40 -18.80
C HIS A 186 27.98 22.58 -17.28
N GLY A 187 27.74 21.51 -16.51
CA GLY A 187 27.74 21.56 -15.05
C GLY A 187 26.42 22.03 -14.41
N ASN A 188 25.38 22.32 -15.19
CA ASN A 188 24.09 22.72 -14.66
C ASN A 188 23.32 21.52 -14.14
N ARG A 189 22.49 21.75 -13.11
CA ARG A 189 21.59 20.73 -12.55
C ARG A 189 20.67 20.19 -13.65
N ALA A 190 20.64 18.87 -13.81
CA ALA A 190 19.81 18.17 -14.77
C ALA A 190 19.10 16.98 -14.12
N LEU A 191 17.88 16.71 -14.57
CA LEU A 191 17.11 15.53 -14.15
C LEU A 191 17.17 14.45 -15.20
N ARG A 192 17.35 13.22 -14.77
CA ARG A 192 17.38 12.05 -15.66
C ARG A 192 16.76 10.82 -15.00
N MET A 193 16.43 9.82 -15.79
CA MET A 193 16.18 8.48 -15.24
C MET A 193 17.47 7.93 -14.65
N ALA A 194 17.41 7.50 -13.38
CA ALA A 194 18.55 6.94 -12.65
C ALA A 194 18.49 5.40 -12.63
N LEU A 195 19.65 4.76 -12.44
CA LEU A 195 19.78 3.30 -12.32
C LEU A 195 19.16 2.52 -13.51
N GLN A 196 19.23 3.06 -14.71
CA GLN A 196 18.61 2.52 -15.93
C GLN A 196 19.05 1.10 -16.28
N THR A 197 20.20 0.63 -15.78
CA THR A 197 20.67 -0.75 -16.00
C THR A 197 19.71 -1.84 -15.51
N ARG A 198 18.67 -1.47 -14.75
CA ARG A 198 17.59 -2.37 -14.30
C ARG A 198 16.47 -2.49 -15.33
N GLU A 199 16.39 -1.55 -16.27
CA GLU A 199 15.27 -1.35 -17.18
C GLU A 199 15.27 -2.38 -18.33
N GLN A 200 14.07 -2.73 -18.79
CA GLN A 200 13.84 -3.71 -19.84
C GLN A 200 14.53 -3.34 -21.17
N HIS A 201 14.56 -2.06 -21.54
CA HIS A 201 15.20 -1.59 -22.77
C HIS A 201 16.73 -1.79 -22.79
N ILE A 202 17.34 -2.01 -21.61
CA ILE A 202 18.78 -2.31 -21.50
C ILE A 202 19.02 -3.80 -21.26
N ARG A 203 18.35 -4.40 -20.29
CA ARG A 203 18.60 -5.79 -19.86
C ARG A 203 17.72 -6.83 -20.52
N ARG A 204 16.71 -6.43 -21.27
CA ARG A 204 15.75 -7.32 -21.94
C ARG A 204 15.14 -8.32 -20.95
N GLU A 205 15.22 -9.62 -21.21
CA GLU A 205 14.72 -10.70 -20.36
C GLU A 205 15.38 -10.76 -18.96
N LYS A 206 16.52 -10.11 -18.78
CA LYS A 206 17.23 -10.01 -17.49
C LYS A 206 16.88 -8.76 -16.70
N ALA A 207 15.87 -8.00 -17.13
CA ALA A 207 15.41 -6.82 -16.41
C ALA A 207 14.89 -7.18 -14.99
N THR A 208 15.01 -6.25 -14.08
CA THR A 208 14.52 -6.44 -12.70
C THR A 208 12.98 -6.54 -12.66
N SER A 209 12.30 -5.83 -13.56
CA SER A 209 10.86 -5.86 -13.75
C SER A 209 10.53 -5.60 -15.21
N ASN A 210 9.43 -6.20 -15.68
CA ASN A 210 8.90 -5.99 -17.03
C ASN A 210 7.88 -4.83 -17.09
N ILE A 211 7.72 -4.06 -16.03
CA ILE A 211 6.83 -2.91 -16.00
C ILE A 211 7.43 -1.81 -16.88
N CYS A 212 6.76 -1.55 -18.00
CA CYS A 212 7.15 -0.55 -18.99
C CYS A 212 6.51 0.82 -18.71
N THR A 213 5.24 0.82 -18.32
CA THR A 213 4.42 2.02 -18.18
C THR A 213 3.98 2.21 -16.72
N SER A 214 4.10 3.43 -16.24
CA SER A 214 3.62 3.87 -14.93
C SER A 214 2.51 4.92 -15.11
N GLN A 215 1.76 5.19 -14.06
CA GLN A 215 0.67 6.18 -14.04
C GLN A 215 1.23 7.59 -13.82
N VAL A 216 1.97 8.10 -14.79
CA VAL A 216 2.74 9.36 -14.67
C VAL A 216 1.85 10.55 -14.34
N LEU A 217 0.75 10.75 -15.09
CA LEU A 217 -0.13 11.90 -14.90
C LEU A 217 -0.79 11.87 -13.51
N LEU A 218 -1.25 10.72 -13.08
CA LEU A 218 -1.90 10.54 -11.79
C LEU A 218 -0.92 10.72 -10.62
N ALA A 219 0.33 10.28 -10.78
CA ALA A 219 1.39 10.55 -9.82
C ALA A 219 1.69 12.05 -9.70
N ILE A 220 1.67 12.77 -10.83
CA ILE A 220 1.82 14.23 -10.84
C ILE A 220 0.64 14.89 -10.13
N MET A 221 -0.60 14.48 -10.41
CA MET A 221 -1.79 14.97 -9.73
C MET A 221 -1.69 14.79 -8.21
N SER A 222 -1.33 13.60 -7.76
CA SER A 222 -1.17 13.29 -6.34
C SER A 222 -0.07 14.14 -5.67
N SER A 223 1.06 14.33 -6.35
CA SER A 223 2.12 15.19 -5.81
C SER A 223 1.68 16.67 -5.76
N MET A 224 0.92 17.14 -6.75
CA MET A 224 0.39 18.53 -6.75
C MET A 224 -0.68 18.72 -5.67
N TYR A 225 -1.54 17.72 -5.42
CA TYR A 225 -2.45 17.74 -4.28
C TYR A 225 -1.70 17.90 -2.95
N ALA A 226 -0.62 17.16 -2.78
CA ALA A 226 0.20 17.26 -1.58
C ALA A 226 0.90 18.62 -1.45
N VAL A 227 1.42 19.17 -2.55
CA VAL A 227 2.04 20.51 -2.58
C VAL A 227 1.00 21.59 -2.26
N TYR A 228 -0.19 21.50 -2.86
CA TYR A 228 -1.28 22.48 -2.64
C TYR A 228 -1.77 22.50 -1.20
N ASN A 229 -1.99 21.33 -0.60
CA ASN A 229 -2.48 21.23 0.76
C ASN A 229 -1.39 21.43 1.80
N GLY A 230 -0.19 20.96 1.54
CA GLY A 230 0.92 20.96 2.48
C GLY A 230 0.72 19.97 3.65
N PRO A 231 1.77 19.68 4.42
CA PRO A 231 1.74 18.61 5.42
C PRO A 231 0.74 18.85 6.57
N LYS A 232 0.56 20.11 6.97
CA LYS A 232 -0.37 20.46 8.04
C LYS A 232 -1.83 20.19 7.65
N LYS A 233 -2.21 20.56 6.41
CA LYS A 233 -3.59 20.36 5.94
C LYS A 233 -3.86 18.89 5.62
N ILE A 234 -2.91 18.15 5.05
CA ILE A 234 -3.04 16.69 4.84
C ILE A 234 -3.27 15.99 6.20
N ARG A 235 -2.47 16.31 7.21
CA ARG A 235 -2.68 15.79 8.57
C ARG A 235 -4.05 16.16 9.14
N HIS A 236 -4.50 17.40 8.93
CA HIS A 236 -5.83 17.83 9.35
C HIS A 236 -6.95 17.06 8.65
N ILE A 237 -6.83 16.81 7.34
CA ILE A 237 -7.76 15.98 6.57
C ILE A 237 -7.83 14.59 7.18
N ALA A 238 -6.69 13.92 7.41
CA ALA A 238 -6.65 12.61 8.03
C ALA A 238 -7.30 12.57 9.42
N GLN A 239 -7.02 13.57 10.25
CA GLN A 239 -7.65 13.71 11.57
C GLN A 239 -9.16 13.93 11.47
N THR A 240 -9.62 14.67 10.46
CA THR A 240 -11.05 14.90 10.24
C THR A 240 -11.75 13.63 9.81
N VAL A 241 -11.20 12.91 8.84
CA VAL A 241 -11.70 11.60 8.38
C VAL A 241 -11.78 10.62 9.56
N ASN A 242 -10.71 10.50 10.35
CA ASN A 242 -10.70 9.60 11.51
C ASN A 242 -11.72 10.02 12.57
N ARG A 243 -11.88 11.33 12.85
CA ARG A 243 -12.90 11.84 13.78
C ARG A 243 -14.31 11.51 13.31
N GLN A 244 -14.63 11.72 12.04
CA GLN A 244 -15.94 11.37 11.47
C GLN A 244 -16.20 9.87 11.55
N CYS A 245 -15.21 9.05 11.27
CA CYS A 245 -15.31 7.59 11.41
C CYS A 245 -15.59 7.19 12.88
N ASN A 246 -14.93 7.83 13.84
CA ASN A 246 -15.22 7.62 15.27
C ASN A 246 -16.64 8.07 15.66
N GLN A 247 -17.12 9.19 15.15
CA GLN A 247 -18.50 9.64 15.38
C GLN A 247 -19.54 8.63 14.88
N LEU A 248 -19.33 8.08 13.69
CA LEU A 248 -20.17 7.01 13.15
C LEU A 248 -20.09 5.76 14.04
N ALA A 249 -18.90 5.36 14.44
CA ALA A 249 -18.67 4.22 15.32
C ALA A 249 -19.41 4.38 16.66
N GLU A 250 -19.32 5.54 17.31
CA GLU A 250 -20.04 5.88 18.55
C GLU A 250 -21.55 5.83 18.36
N SER A 251 -22.06 6.32 17.23
CA SER A 251 -23.50 6.28 16.91
C SER A 251 -24.01 4.86 16.72
N LEU A 252 -23.23 3.98 16.08
CA LEU A 252 -23.57 2.56 15.93
C LEU A 252 -23.58 1.85 17.30
N LEU A 253 -22.57 2.06 18.12
CA LEU A 253 -22.49 1.49 19.46
C LEU A 253 -23.66 1.97 20.36
N ALA A 254 -23.99 3.25 20.30
CA ALA A 254 -25.15 3.80 21.02
C ALA A 254 -26.49 3.19 20.55
N SER A 255 -26.56 2.75 19.30
CA SER A 255 -27.71 2.04 18.71
C SER A 255 -27.69 0.53 18.98
N GLY A 256 -26.74 0.03 19.79
CA GLY A 256 -26.60 -1.38 20.14
C GLY A 256 -26.09 -2.23 18.98
N ILE A 257 -25.22 -1.68 18.14
CA ILE A 257 -24.51 -2.38 17.06
C ILE A 257 -23.03 -2.44 17.43
N ASP A 258 -22.52 -3.65 17.64
CA ASP A 258 -21.12 -3.87 17.98
C ASP A 258 -20.22 -3.81 16.75
N LEU A 259 -19.02 -3.25 16.92
CA LEU A 259 -17.99 -3.18 15.91
C LEU A 259 -17.05 -4.39 16.00
N PHE A 260 -16.53 -4.85 14.86
CA PHE A 260 -15.55 -5.93 14.82
C PHE A 260 -14.19 -5.52 15.40
N HIS A 261 -13.83 -4.24 15.26
CA HIS A 261 -12.54 -3.70 15.67
C HIS A 261 -12.69 -2.45 16.53
N LYS A 262 -11.77 -2.30 17.48
CA LYS A 262 -11.71 -1.12 18.37
C LYS A 262 -10.75 -0.04 17.88
N ARG A 263 -9.85 -0.39 16.96
CA ARG A 263 -8.85 0.51 16.39
C ARG A 263 -9.03 0.52 14.89
N PHE A 264 -9.26 1.68 14.33
CA PHE A 264 -9.47 1.89 12.89
C PHE A 264 -9.03 3.31 12.50
N PHE A 265 -8.81 3.52 11.22
CA PHE A 265 -8.52 4.85 10.68
C PHE A 265 -9.81 5.47 10.11
N ASP A 266 -10.30 4.95 9.01
CA ASP A 266 -11.40 5.49 8.22
C ASP A 266 -12.48 4.45 7.90
N THR A 267 -12.21 3.21 8.18
CA THR A 267 -13.06 2.07 7.82
C THR A 267 -13.48 1.33 9.09
N ILE A 268 -14.78 1.08 9.21
CA ILE A 268 -15.37 0.26 10.28
C ILE A 268 -16.14 -0.90 9.69
N ARG A 269 -16.16 -2.02 10.41
CA ARG A 269 -16.92 -3.22 10.09
C ARG A 269 -17.86 -3.57 11.24
N PHE A 270 -19.11 -3.85 10.92
CA PHE A 270 -20.14 -4.21 11.89
C PHE A 270 -21.14 -5.18 11.28
N LYS A 271 -21.95 -5.83 12.15
CA LYS A 271 -23.06 -6.66 11.72
C LYS A 271 -24.35 -5.83 11.79
N PRO A 272 -24.97 -5.50 10.64
CA PRO A 272 -26.21 -4.73 10.64
C PRO A 272 -27.35 -5.52 11.27
N LYS A 273 -28.42 -4.82 11.66
CA LYS A 273 -29.68 -5.44 12.04
C LYS A 273 -30.40 -6.00 10.81
N ASN A 274 -31.35 -6.90 11.01
CA ASN A 274 -32.14 -7.46 9.93
C ASN A 274 -32.85 -6.35 9.11
N ASP A 275 -33.09 -6.64 7.83
CA ASP A 275 -33.77 -5.75 6.86
C ASP A 275 -33.05 -4.41 6.57
N TRP A 276 -31.74 -4.39 6.64
CA TRP A 276 -30.93 -3.19 6.35
C TRP A 276 -30.80 -2.92 4.85
N GLU A 277 -30.78 -3.95 3.98
CA GLU A 277 -30.53 -3.81 2.54
C GLU A 277 -31.59 -2.92 1.86
N PRO A 278 -32.93 -3.08 2.10
CA PRO A 278 -33.92 -2.19 1.51
C PRO A 278 -33.77 -0.72 2.00
N LEU A 279 -33.31 -0.53 3.23
CA LEU A 279 -33.06 0.83 3.76
C LEU A 279 -31.87 1.47 3.07
N ALA A 280 -30.80 0.72 2.87
CA ALA A 280 -29.61 1.19 2.17
C ALA A 280 -29.92 1.51 0.69
N GLU A 281 -30.66 0.66 0.00
CA GLU A 281 -31.09 0.85 -1.39
C GLU A 281 -31.96 2.10 -1.54
N ASN A 282 -32.95 2.28 -0.69
CA ASN A 282 -33.80 3.48 -0.67
C ASN A 282 -33.01 4.77 -0.40
N ALA A 283 -32.00 4.68 0.48
CA ALA A 283 -31.11 5.80 0.79
C ALA A 283 -29.99 5.97 -0.22
N LYS A 284 -29.87 5.07 -1.22
CA LYS A 284 -28.83 5.07 -2.26
C LYS A 284 -27.41 4.93 -1.71
N PHE A 285 -27.24 4.14 -0.65
CA PHE A 285 -25.95 3.76 -0.11
C PHE A 285 -25.54 2.37 -0.58
N ASN A 286 -24.29 2.22 -1.00
CA ASN A 286 -23.66 0.94 -1.24
C ASN A 286 -22.69 0.64 -0.10
N PHE A 287 -22.86 -0.52 0.53
CA PHE A 287 -21.95 -1.02 1.57
C PHE A 287 -21.10 -2.14 1.00
N ARG A 288 -19.90 -2.30 1.55
CA ARG A 288 -19.11 -3.49 1.30
C ARG A 288 -19.68 -4.62 2.15
N GLU A 289 -20.15 -5.67 1.50
CA GLU A 289 -20.63 -6.88 2.15
C GLU A 289 -19.50 -7.90 2.32
N TYR A 290 -19.54 -8.65 3.42
CA TYR A 290 -18.63 -9.74 3.73
C TYR A 290 -19.43 -11.05 3.81
N ASP A 291 -18.76 -12.20 3.55
CA ASP A 291 -19.37 -13.52 3.50
C ASP A 291 -20.10 -13.95 4.79
N ASP A 292 -19.77 -13.33 5.91
CA ASP A 292 -20.41 -13.57 7.23
C ASP A 292 -21.64 -12.69 7.49
N GLY A 293 -22.09 -11.95 6.49
CA GLY A 293 -23.23 -11.03 6.57
C GLY A 293 -22.93 -9.73 7.33
N SER A 294 -21.66 -9.44 7.61
CA SER A 294 -21.25 -8.13 8.12
C SER A 294 -21.04 -7.15 6.96
N VAL A 295 -21.05 -5.87 7.27
CA VAL A 295 -20.82 -4.80 6.30
C VAL A 295 -19.67 -3.89 6.73
N GLY A 296 -19.00 -3.31 5.73
CA GLY A 296 -17.95 -2.31 5.90
C GLY A 296 -18.37 -0.94 5.37
N VAL A 297 -17.97 0.10 6.07
CA VAL A 297 -18.16 1.50 5.68
C VAL A 297 -16.83 2.21 5.77
N THR A 298 -16.48 2.94 4.71
CA THR A 298 -15.28 3.79 4.65
C THR A 298 -15.70 5.26 4.57
N ILE A 299 -15.09 6.09 5.37
CA ILE A 299 -15.26 7.55 5.39
C ILE A 299 -14.09 8.19 4.64
N ASP A 300 -14.39 9.15 3.82
CA ASP A 300 -13.39 9.97 3.11
C ASP A 300 -13.56 11.48 3.39
N GLU A 301 -12.76 12.31 2.75
CA GLU A 301 -12.78 13.76 2.97
C GLU A 301 -14.02 14.46 2.43
N ASP A 302 -14.78 13.81 1.54
CA ASP A 302 -16.03 14.33 0.96
C ASP A 302 -17.28 13.93 1.76
N CYS A 303 -17.13 13.05 2.78
CA CYS A 303 -18.23 12.66 3.64
C CYS A 303 -18.63 13.82 4.55
N LEU A 304 -19.89 14.27 4.42
CA LEU A 304 -20.51 15.24 5.31
C LEU A 304 -21.36 14.48 6.34
N LEU A 305 -20.83 14.35 7.56
CA LEU A 305 -21.55 13.78 8.71
C LEU A 305 -22.04 14.88 9.64
#